data_1780fe2db361abc943e0c421e4c15c2e
#
_entry.id   1780fe2db361abc943e0c421e4c15c2e
#
_cell.length_a   1.000
_cell.length_b   1.000
_cell.length_c   1.000
_cell.angle_alpha   90.00
_cell.angle_beta   90.00
_cell.angle_gamma   90.00
#
_symmetry.space_group_name_H-M   'P 1'
#
loop_
_entity.id
_entity.type
_entity.pdbx_description
1 polymer ?
#
loop_
_entity_poly.entity_id
_entity_poly.type
_entity_poly.pdbx_seq_one_letter_code
_entity_poly.pdbx_strand_id
1 'polypeptide(L)'
;MGICHNDTLGESNEIGGLHIGLPATTKDKDIAYHDLPKEEQYWRRQELPEELLRVRSMDEWMEAPKEFRERFRPNVEKEFTRRREGFWVYNNGVPTYISGHHYMFLQWSRIDIGYPSFLSFQRDLFLHMSACEVDTRCMGQLYVKCRRSGYTNMCAASMVDEATQVKEKLLGVQSKTGKDAQENIFMKKVVPIFRGYPFFFKPIQDGTTNPRMELAFREPSKRITKTNKTSQRGEALNTMLNWKNTTNNAYDGEKVHWLYLDEAGKWEKPTDIREAWRIQRTCLIVGRKIVGKAMVGSTVNPMDKGGEQYKKLYNDSDPLSRNANGRTVSGLYRLFIPAYDAIEGFFDIHGNAVIEDPENPIDGLDGEKIAFGAKTFLKNERNALKSDARELNEFIRQFPFSPEEAFRDSVESSLF
;
A
#
# COMPACT_ATOMS: atom_id res chain seq x y z
N MET A 1 -22.21 2.15 -1.80
CA MET A 1 -22.31 3.55 -1.36
C MET A 1 -22.02 4.42 -2.57
N GLY A 2 -22.88 5.39 -2.90
CA GLY A 2 -22.65 6.31 -4.01
C GLY A 2 -21.52 7.27 -3.66
N ILE A 3 -20.52 7.34 -4.51
CA ILE A 3 -19.44 8.33 -4.42
C ILE A 3 -20.03 9.64 -4.90
N CYS A 4 -20.25 10.61 -4.00
CA CYS A 4 -20.67 11.96 -4.38
C CYS A 4 -19.45 12.76 -4.82
N HIS A 5 -19.53 13.37 -6.01
CA HIS A 5 -18.57 14.38 -6.44
C HIS A 5 -18.69 15.60 -5.52
N ASN A 6 -17.62 15.97 -4.86
CA ASN A 6 -17.54 17.21 -4.10
C ASN A 6 -16.56 18.14 -4.80
N ASP A 7 -17.09 18.94 -5.74
CA ASP A 7 -16.31 19.94 -6.52
C ASP A 7 -15.86 21.15 -5.67
N THR A 8 -16.13 21.15 -4.36
CA THR A 8 -15.95 22.33 -3.50
C THR A 8 -14.60 22.42 -2.80
N LEU A 9 -13.73 21.40 -2.89
CA LEU A 9 -12.49 21.37 -2.10
C LEU A 9 -11.20 21.57 -2.90
N GLY A 10 -11.24 22.02 -4.15
CA GLY A 10 -10.06 22.54 -4.86
C GLY A 10 -8.90 21.58 -5.15
N GLU A 11 -8.98 20.31 -4.75
CA GLU A 11 -7.98 19.30 -5.08
C GLU A 11 -8.32 18.59 -6.40
N SER A 12 -7.32 18.49 -7.29
CA SER A 12 -7.42 17.61 -8.44
C SER A 12 -7.50 16.16 -7.94
N ASN A 13 -8.66 15.54 -8.09
CA ASN A 13 -8.87 14.14 -7.76
C ASN A 13 -8.49 13.22 -8.94
N GLU A 14 -7.67 13.71 -9.86
CA GLU A 14 -7.22 12.92 -11.00
C GLU A 14 -5.86 12.30 -10.70
N ILE A 15 -5.84 10.98 -10.55
CA ILE A 15 -4.63 10.21 -10.26
C ILE A 15 -4.49 9.09 -11.28
N GLY A 16 -3.36 9.05 -12.01
CA GLY A 16 -3.09 8.02 -12.99
C GLY A 16 -4.12 7.92 -14.12
N GLY A 17 -4.74 9.03 -14.51
CA GLY A 17 -5.81 9.08 -15.52
C GLY A 17 -7.17 8.59 -15.00
N LEU A 18 -7.33 8.44 -13.69
CA LEU A 18 -8.60 8.13 -13.04
C LEU A 18 -9.11 9.34 -12.26
N HIS A 19 -10.36 9.70 -12.49
CA HIS A 19 -11.04 10.62 -11.60
C HIS A 19 -11.51 9.86 -10.35
N ILE A 20 -11.00 10.26 -9.18
CA ILE A 20 -11.26 9.59 -7.90
C ILE A 20 -12.29 10.39 -7.11
N GLY A 21 -13.47 9.81 -6.92
CA GLY A 21 -14.46 10.39 -6.03
C GLY A 21 -14.07 10.22 -4.57
N LEU A 22 -13.96 11.32 -3.83
CA LEU A 22 -13.75 11.29 -2.39
C LEU A 22 -15.10 11.24 -1.65
N PRO A 23 -15.17 10.65 -0.45
CA PRO A 23 -16.38 10.72 0.36
C PRO A 23 -16.67 12.18 0.74
N ALA A 24 -17.96 12.55 0.76
CA ALA A 24 -18.37 13.88 1.16
C ALA A 24 -17.96 14.16 2.62
N THR A 25 -17.43 15.36 2.86
CA THR A 25 -17.28 15.87 4.23
C THR A 25 -18.62 16.46 4.68
N THR A 26 -19.01 16.20 5.90
CA THR A 26 -20.29 16.71 6.40
C THR A 26 -20.21 18.17 6.81
N LYS A 27 -19.11 18.61 7.43
CA LYS A 27 -18.86 20.00 7.86
C LYS A 27 -17.37 20.19 8.10
N ASP A 28 -16.84 21.36 7.78
CA ASP A 28 -15.43 21.71 8.01
C ASP A 28 -14.96 21.47 9.46
N LYS A 29 -15.79 21.85 10.44
CA LYS A 29 -15.51 21.67 11.86
C LYS A 29 -15.43 20.21 12.33
N ASP A 30 -15.90 19.26 11.54
CA ASP A 30 -15.82 17.83 11.83
C ASP A 30 -14.52 17.20 11.29
N ILE A 31 -13.74 17.97 10.53
CA ILE A 31 -12.43 17.59 10.01
C ILE A 31 -11.39 17.76 11.13
N ALA A 32 -10.57 16.74 11.38
CA ALA A 32 -9.54 16.83 12.42
C ALA A 32 -8.56 17.97 12.13
N TYR A 33 -8.10 18.60 13.20
CA TYR A 33 -7.17 19.77 13.20
C TYR A 33 -7.75 21.06 12.63
N HIS A 34 -9.07 21.15 12.39
CA HIS A 34 -9.73 22.37 11.90
C HIS A 34 -9.36 23.64 12.69
N ASP A 35 -9.37 23.55 14.03
CA ASP A 35 -9.14 24.69 14.93
C ASP A 35 -7.65 24.98 15.18
N LEU A 36 -6.72 24.22 14.59
CA LEU A 36 -5.29 24.44 14.74
C LEU A 36 -4.77 25.46 13.72
N PRO A 37 -3.68 26.20 14.03
CA PRO A 37 -2.94 26.98 13.04
C PRO A 37 -2.45 26.08 11.91
N LYS A 38 -2.31 26.63 10.68
CA LYS A 38 -1.89 25.85 9.50
C LYS A 38 -0.60 25.09 9.71
N GLU A 39 0.35 25.70 10.39
CA GLU A 39 1.68 25.16 10.71
C GLU A 39 1.60 23.92 11.62
N GLU A 40 0.50 23.76 12.36
CA GLU A 40 0.23 22.62 13.22
C GLU A 40 -0.72 21.61 12.62
N GLN A 41 -1.27 21.87 11.43
CA GLN A 41 -2.18 21.00 10.72
C GLN A 41 -1.41 19.96 9.89
N TYR A 42 -0.97 18.89 10.51
CA TYR A 42 -0.34 17.73 9.87
C TYR A 42 -0.74 16.44 10.56
N TRP A 43 -0.57 15.32 9.88
CA TRP A 43 -0.90 14.01 10.42
C TRP A 43 -0.15 13.72 11.72
N ARG A 44 -0.90 13.31 12.73
CA ARG A 44 -0.40 12.75 13.99
C ARG A 44 -1.16 11.48 14.29
N ARG A 45 -0.48 10.48 14.81
CA ARG A 45 -1.15 9.28 15.29
C ARG A 45 -2.22 9.66 16.31
N GLN A 46 -3.40 9.07 16.16
CA GLN A 46 -4.52 9.34 17.03
C GLN A 46 -4.28 8.67 18.38
N GLU A 47 -4.42 9.45 19.44
CA GLU A 47 -4.28 8.94 20.79
C GLU A 47 -5.52 8.12 21.18
N LEU A 48 -5.27 6.96 21.81
CA LEU A 48 -6.29 6.16 22.46
C LEU A 48 -5.99 6.08 23.95
N PRO A 49 -7.02 5.91 24.79
CA PRO A 49 -6.84 5.74 26.21
C PRO A 49 -5.86 4.62 26.55
N GLU A 50 -4.90 4.90 27.43
CA GLU A 50 -3.86 3.95 27.80
C GLU A 50 -4.42 2.66 28.37
N GLU A 51 -5.50 2.78 29.18
CA GLU A 51 -6.20 1.62 29.75
C GLU A 51 -6.76 0.68 28.66
N LEU A 52 -7.27 1.25 27.55
CA LEU A 52 -7.75 0.46 26.41
C LEU A 52 -6.58 -0.25 25.70
N LEU A 53 -5.45 0.43 25.54
CA LEU A 53 -4.26 -0.14 24.89
C LEU A 53 -3.57 -1.23 25.71
N ARG A 54 -3.82 -1.31 27.02
CA ARG A 54 -3.32 -2.37 27.90
C ARG A 54 -4.05 -3.70 27.72
N VAL A 55 -5.26 -3.67 27.17
CA VAL A 55 -6.02 -4.90 26.86
C VAL A 55 -5.29 -5.66 25.74
N ARG A 56 -4.95 -6.93 25.99
CA ARG A 56 -4.10 -7.73 25.09
C ARG A 56 -4.86 -8.67 24.18
N SER A 57 -6.09 -9.05 24.58
CA SER A 57 -6.89 -10.04 23.87
C SER A 57 -8.39 -9.74 23.94
N MET A 58 -9.15 -10.32 23.04
CA MET A 58 -10.61 -10.26 23.10
C MET A 58 -11.16 -10.99 24.36
N ASP A 59 -10.48 -12.03 24.83
CA ASP A 59 -10.86 -12.72 26.08
C ASP A 59 -10.75 -11.76 27.28
N GLU A 60 -9.63 -11.06 27.42
CA GLU A 60 -9.42 -10.07 28.47
C GLU A 60 -10.45 -8.92 28.40
N TRP A 61 -10.76 -8.44 27.19
CA TRP A 61 -11.82 -7.47 26.97
C TRP A 61 -13.19 -7.97 27.43
N MET A 62 -13.55 -9.22 27.09
CA MET A 62 -14.85 -9.79 27.45
C MET A 62 -14.98 -10.09 28.94
N GLU A 63 -13.88 -10.34 29.63
CA GLU A 63 -13.79 -10.55 31.08
C GLU A 63 -13.74 -9.23 31.88
N ALA A 64 -13.38 -8.13 31.21
CA ALA A 64 -13.35 -6.81 31.85
C ALA A 64 -14.75 -6.38 32.37
N PRO A 65 -14.82 -5.56 33.44
CA PRO A 65 -16.09 -5.04 33.97
C PRO A 65 -16.94 -4.39 32.88
N LYS A 66 -18.26 -4.51 33.00
CA LYS A 66 -19.19 -3.94 32.02
C LYS A 66 -18.98 -2.43 31.84
N GLU A 67 -18.78 -1.72 32.94
CA GLU A 67 -18.57 -0.27 32.98
C GLU A 67 -17.29 0.11 32.21
N PHE A 68 -16.22 -0.69 32.30
CA PHE A 68 -15.00 -0.50 31.54
C PHE A 68 -15.27 -0.65 30.04
N ARG A 69 -15.96 -1.72 29.63
CA ARG A 69 -16.29 -1.96 28.23
C ARG A 69 -17.21 -0.88 27.65
N GLU A 70 -18.22 -0.44 28.40
CA GLU A 70 -19.10 0.64 27.97
C GLU A 70 -18.38 1.96 27.83
N ARG A 71 -17.46 2.30 28.74
CA ARG A 71 -16.62 3.50 28.67
C ARG A 71 -15.77 3.56 27.40
N PHE A 72 -15.17 2.45 26.99
CA PHE A 72 -14.21 2.42 25.89
C PHE A 72 -14.78 1.94 24.54
N ARG A 73 -16.00 1.42 24.53
CA ARG A 73 -16.68 1.00 23.29
C ARG A 73 -16.70 2.09 22.21
N PRO A 74 -17.00 3.36 22.49
CA PRO A 74 -16.99 4.42 21.48
C PRO A 74 -15.62 4.60 20.81
N ASN A 75 -14.53 4.42 21.55
CA ASN A 75 -13.17 4.49 20.98
C ASN A 75 -12.94 3.34 19.98
N VAL A 76 -13.33 2.12 20.34
CA VAL A 76 -13.22 0.94 19.46
C VAL A 76 -14.07 1.12 18.21
N GLU A 77 -15.34 1.54 18.36
CA GLU A 77 -16.26 1.78 17.23
C GLU A 77 -15.72 2.87 16.29
N LYS A 78 -15.14 3.95 16.83
CA LYS A 78 -14.50 5.00 16.05
C LYS A 78 -13.33 4.46 15.22
N GLU A 79 -12.50 3.58 15.78
CA GLU A 79 -11.41 2.95 15.05
C GLU A 79 -11.90 2.05 13.93
N PHE A 80 -12.96 1.26 14.12
CA PHE A 80 -13.60 0.48 13.05
C PHE A 80 -14.21 1.37 11.97
N THR A 81 -14.78 2.52 12.34
CA THR A 81 -15.30 3.50 11.37
C THR A 81 -14.18 4.08 10.52
N ARG A 82 -13.09 4.53 11.14
CA ARG A 82 -11.91 5.06 10.42
C ARG A 82 -11.27 4.03 9.49
N ARG A 83 -11.20 2.78 9.94
CA ARG A 83 -10.71 1.66 9.14
C ARG A 83 -11.57 1.44 7.88
N ARG A 84 -12.89 1.55 7.99
CA ARG A 84 -13.84 1.29 6.90
C ARG A 84 -14.07 2.50 5.99
N GLU A 85 -14.19 3.68 6.59
CA GLU A 85 -14.67 4.90 5.91
C GLU A 85 -13.55 5.91 5.66
N GLY A 86 -12.37 5.68 6.21
CA GLY A 86 -11.28 6.63 6.18
C GLY A 86 -11.42 7.75 7.19
N PHE A 87 -10.62 8.80 6.99
CA PHE A 87 -10.48 9.88 7.95
C PHE A 87 -10.11 11.20 7.27
N TRP A 88 -10.81 12.27 7.60
CA TRP A 88 -10.50 13.61 7.12
C TRP A 88 -9.66 14.38 8.12
N VAL A 89 -8.59 15.03 7.63
CA VAL A 89 -7.71 15.90 8.41
C VAL A 89 -7.47 17.20 7.65
N TYR A 90 -7.24 18.30 8.35
CA TYR A 90 -6.59 19.45 7.73
C TYR A 90 -5.09 19.19 7.65
N ASN A 91 -4.50 19.44 6.48
CA ASN A 91 -3.07 19.39 6.23
C ASN A 91 -2.65 20.72 5.60
N ASN A 92 -1.89 21.54 6.32
CA ASN A 92 -1.48 22.88 5.87
C ASN A 92 -2.65 23.76 5.33
N GLY A 93 -3.77 23.75 6.02
CA GLY A 93 -4.98 24.50 5.60
C GLY A 93 -5.82 23.84 4.52
N VAL A 94 -5.46 22.63 4.06
CA VAL A 94 -6.19 21.91 3.00
C VAL A 94 -6.88 20.68 3.61
N PRO A 95 -8.21 20.52 3.44
CA PRO A 95 -8.91 19.30 3.82
C PRO A 95 -8.38 18.12 3.04
N THR A 96 -7.82 17.14 3.74
CA THR A 96 -7.11 16.00 3.15
C THR A 96 -7.77 14.70 3.60
N TYR A 97 -8.23 13.90 2.66
CA TYR A 97 -8.82 12.60 2.92
C TYR A 97 -7.76 11.51 2.97
N ILE A 98 -7.82 10.70 4.02
CA ILE A 98 -7.00 9.51 4.26
C ILE A 98 -7.93 8.30 4.15
N SER A 99 -7.73 7.43 3.15
CA SER A 99 -8.56 6.22 2.97
C SER A 99 -8.39 5.24 4.13
N GLY A 100 -9.31 4.28 4.28
CA GLY A 100 -9.25 3.29 5.36
C GLY A 100 -7.93 2.52 5.41
N HIS A 101 -7.45 1.99 4.29
CA HIS A 101 -6.14 1.32 4.22
C HIS A 101 -4.98 2.26 4.54
N HIS A 102 -5.04 3.53 4.09
CA HIS A 102 -4.03 4.52 4.43
C HIS A 102 -4.05 4.85 5.92
N TYR A 103 -5.25 5.00 6.52
CA TYR A 103 -5.39 5.16 7.96
C TYR A 103 -4.75 4.01 8.74
N MET A 104 -5.05 2.76 8.35
CA MET A 104 -4.46 1.57 8.99
C MET A 104 -2.94 1.51 8.82
N PHE A 105 -2.42 1.97 7.68
CA PHE A 105 -0.98 2.09 7.45
C PHE A 105 -0.35 3.10 8.41
N LEU A 106 -0.88 4.32 8.49
CA LEU A 106 -0.34 5.40 9.30
C LEU A 106 -0.52 5.18 10.82
N GLN A 107 -1.68 4.68 11.22
CA GLN A 107 -2.06 4.56 12.62
C GLN A 107 -1.52 3.28 13.27
N TRP A 108 -1.61 2.14 12.57
CA TRP A 108 -1.44 0.84 13.19
C TRP A 108 -0.33 -0.02 12.60
N SER A 109 0.25 0.35 11.45
CA SER A 109 1.30 -0.45 10.83
C SER A 109 2.68 -0.01 11.32
N ARG A 110 3.29 -0.82 12.17
CA ARG A 110 4.68 -0.60 12.57
C ARG A 110 5.60 -1.16 11.50
N ILE A 111 6.40 -0.29 10.90
CA ILE A 111 7.40 -0.60 9.89
C ILE A 111 8.83 -0.50 10.48
N ASP A 112 9.86 -0.71 9.66
CA ASP A 112 11.26 -0.80 10.12
C ASP A 112 11.75 0.44 10.90
N ILE A 113 11.20 1.62 10.58
CA ILE A 113 11.55 2.90 11.21
C ILE A 113 10.56 3.33 12.33
N GLY A 114 9.62 2.48 12.70
CA GLY A 114 8.55 2.81 13.64
C GLY A 114 7.20 2.93 12.95
N TYR A 115 6.42 3.97 13.28
CA TYR A 115 5.17 4.26 12.56
C TYR A 115 5.45 5.20 11.39
N PRO A 116 4.82 4.96 10.21
CA PRO A 116 5.03 5.82 9.06
C PRO A 116 4.46 7.22 9.27
N SER A 117 5.12 8.21 8.68
CA SER A 117 4.60 9.56 8.53
C SER A 117 3.66 9.65 7.33
N PHE A 118 2.78 10.65 7.33
CA PHE A 118 1.98 10.96 6.15
C PHE A 118 2.89 11.52 5.05
N LEU A 119 2.73 11.00 3.83
CA LEU A 119 3.38 11.51 2.62
C LEU A 119 2.33 11.64 1.51
N SER A 120 2.30 12.80 0.84
CA SER A 120 1.29 13.13 -0.17
C SER A 120 1.22 12.11 -1.31
N PHE A 121 2.36 11.67 -1.84
CA PHE A 121 2.40 10.66 -2.91
C PHE A 121 1.88 9.29 -2.46
N GLN A 122 2.06 8.91 -1.17
CA GLN A 122 1.51 7.66 -0.64
C GLN A 122 -0.02 7.74 -0.52
N ARG A 123 -0.56 8.91 -0.16
CA ARG A 123 -2.00 9.16 -0.21
C ARG A 123 -2.54 8.88 -1.61
N ASP A 124 -1.89 9.38 -2.64
CA ASP A 124 -2.31 9.17 -4.03
C ASP A 124 -2.24 7.70 -4.44
N LEU A 125 -1.22 6.97 -3.98
CA LEU A 125 -1.11 5.51 -4.17
C LEU A 125 -2.30 4.77 -3.53
N PHE A 126 -2.66 5.10 -2.28
CA PHE A 126 -3.79 4.48 -1.59
C PHE A 126 -5.13 4.87 -2.21
N LEU A 127 -5.30 6.11 -2.66
CA LEU A 127 -6.52 6.54 -3.34
C LEU A 127 -6.69 5.85 -4.70
N HIS A 128 -5.62 5.73 -5.47
CA HIS A 128 -5.64 4.97 -6.73
C HIS A 128 -5.96 3.48 -6.49
N MET A 129 -5.40 2.88 -5.43
CA MET A 129 -5.71 1.51 -5.04
C MET A 129 -7.19 1.35 -4.69
N SER A 130 -7.74 2.26 -3.87
CA SER A 130 -9.17 2.26 -3.51
C SER A 130 -10.07 2.43 -4.74
N ALA A 131 -9.67 3.25 -5.72
CA ALA A 131 -10.40 3.35 -7.00
C ALA A 131 -10.35 2.03 -7.78
N CYS A 132 -9.21 1.33 -7.79
CA CYS A 132 -9.11 0.00 -8.39
C CYS A 132 -10.00 -1.04 -7.69
N GLU A 133 -10.14 -0.95 -6.37
CA GLU A 133 -10.97 -1.87 -5.59
C GLU A 133 -12.45 -1.74 -5.90
N VAL A 134 -12.96 -0.52 -5.97
CA VAL A 134 -14.39 -0.27 -6.19
C VAL A 134 -14.80 -0.45 -7.65
N ASP A 135 -13.88 -0.31 -8.62
CA ASP A 135 -14.20 -0.56 -10.03
C ASP A 135 -14.29 -2.05 -10.31
N THR A 136 -15.50 -2.53 -10.60
CA THR A 136 -15.79 -3.94 -10.91
C THR A 136 -15.15 -4.44 -12.21
N ARG A 137 -14.59 -3.54 -13.02
CA ARG A 137 -13.89 -3.86 -14.28
C ARG A 137 -12.39 -3.97 -14.10
N CYS A 138 -11.85 -3.45 -12.99
CA CYS A 138 -10.44 -3.41 -12.67
C CYS A 138 -10.04 -4.63 -11.82
N MET A 139 -8.91 -5.24 -12.15
CA MET A 139 -8.29 -6.33 -11.38
C MET A 139 -7.26 -5.84 -10.37
N GLY A 140 -6.96 -4.54 -10.33
CA GLY A 140 -6.03 -3.96 -9.37
C GLY A 140 -5.09 -2.92 -9.94
N GLN A 141 -4.11 -2.55 -9.13
CA GLN A 141 -3.12 -1.51 -9.41
C GLN A 141 -1.83 -2.09 -9.96
N LEU A 142 -1.24 -1.44 -10.98
CA LEU A 142 0.12 -1.67 -11.42
C LEU A 142 0.93 -0.37 -11.24
N TYR A 143 1.96 -0.41 -10.41
CA TYR A 143 2.77 0.76 -10.06
C TYR A 143 4.22 0.61 -10.51
N VAL A 144 4.66 1.49 -11.41
CA VAL A 144 6.08 1.69 -11.71
C VAL A 144 6.64 2.66 -10.68
N LYS A 145 7.40 2.13 -9.74
CA LYS A 145 7.88 2.87 -8.56
C LYS A 145 9.30 3.39 -8.75
N CYS A 146 9.62 4.51 -8.10
CA CYS A 146 11.00 4.86 -7.81
C CYS A 146 11.54 3.98 -6.65
N ARG A 147 12.85 3.93 -6.51
CA ARG A 147 13.50 3.20 -5.41
C ARG A 147 13.17 3.85 -4.07
N ARG A 148 12.94 3.04 -3.03
CA ARG A 148 12.63 3.44 -1.64
C ARG A 148 11.32 4.20 -1.45
N SER A 149 10.36 4.09 -2.35
CA SER A 149 9.02 4.71 -2.18
C SER A 149 8.17 4.14 -1.03
N GLY A 150 8.64 3.13 -0.31
CA GLY A 150 7.86 2.50 0.77
C GLY A 150 6.71 1.59 0.31
N TYR A 151 6.51 1.41 -1.01
CA TYR A 151 5.37 0.67 -1.57
C TYR A 151 5.21 -0.75 -1.02
N THR A 152 6.31 -1.47 -0.77
CA THR A 152 6.25 -2.82 -0.18
C THR A 152 5.65 -2.81 1.24
N ASN A 153 5.92 -1.77 2.04
CA ASN A 153 5.30 -1.59 3.35
C ASN A 153 3.80 -1.29 3.24
N MET A 154 3.42 -0.43 2.28
CA MET A 154 2.02 -0.08 2.01
C MET A 154 1.22 -1.32 1.59
N CYS A 155 1.74 -2.12 0.65
CA CYS A 155 1.11 -3.37 0.20
C CYS A 155 0.99 -4.39 1.33
N ALA A 156 2.05 -4.59 2.13
CA ALA A 156 2.01 -5.50 3.27
C ALA A 156 0.95 -5.06 4.31
N ALA A 157 0.84 -3.76 4.59
CA ALA A 157 -0.17 -3.21 5.48
C ALA A 157 -1.59 -3.43 4.96
N SER A 158 -1.83 -3.17 3.66
CA SER A 158 -3.12 -3.40 3.02
C SER A 158 -3.50 -4.89 3.03
N MET A 159 -2.52 -5.78 2.79
CA MET A 159 -2.75 -7.24 2.86
C MET A 159 -3.16 -7.68 4.27
N VAL A 160 -2.52 -7.17 5.32
CA VAL A 160 -2.87 -7.47 6.71
C VAL A 160 -4.23 -6.88 7.07
N ASP A 161 -4.46 -5.63 6.66
CA ASP A 161 -5.72 -4.95 6.90
C ASP A 161 -6.87 -5.74 6.29
N GLU A 162 -6.79 -6.08 5.01
CA GLU A 162 -7.80 -6.86 4.31
C GLU A 162 -7.97 -8.26 4.94
N ALA A 163 -6.88 -8.98 5.21
CA ALA A 163 -6.93 -10.34 5.74
C ALA A 163 -7.62 -10.42 7.11
N THR A 164 -7.57 -9.35 7.91
CA THR A 164 -8.22 -9.29 9.23
C THR A 164 -9.66 -8.79 9.21
N GLN A 165 -10.26 -8.59 8.02
CA GLN A 165 -11.65 -8.14 7.84
C GLN A 165 -12.51 -9.13 7.05
N VAL A 166 -11.92 -9.80 6.06
CA VAL A 166 -12.68 -10.63 5.10
C VAL A 166 -12.81 -12.07 5.58
N LYS A 167 -13.93 -12.72 5.22
CA LYS A 167 -14.21 -14.12 5.55
C LYS A 167 -13.96 -15.03 4.35
N GLU A 168 -13.43 -16.23 4.64
CA GLU A 168 -13.28 -17.32 3.67
C GLU A 168 -12.48 -16.91 2.44
N LYS A 169 -11.37 -16.20 2.66
CA LYS A 169 -10.52 -15.65 1.60
C LYS A 169 -9.08 -16.14 1.69
N LEU A 170 -8.47 -16.23 0.52
CA LEU A 170 -7.04 -16.42 0.38
C LEU A 170 -6.41 -15.12 -0.11
N LEU A 171 -5.35 -14.69 0.57
CA LEU A 171 -4.50 -13.59 0.14
C LEU A 171 -3.09 -14.13 -0.12
N GLY A 172 -2.49 -13.71 -1.22
CA GLY A 172 -1.24 -14.28 -1.70
C GLY A 172 -0.14 -13.24 -1.93
N VAL A 173 1.10 -13.62 -1.63
CA VAL A 173 2.30 -12.80 -1.86
C VAL A 173 3.31 -13.56 -2.71
N GLN A 174 3.84 -12.91 -3.74
CA GLN A 174 5.04 -13.32 -4.46
C GLN A 174 6.00 -12.13 -4.61
N SER A 175 7.29 -12.42 -4.75
CA SER A 175 8.32 -11.44 -5.07
C SER A 175 9.24 -12.01 -6.15
N LYS A 176 10.34 -11.35 -6.47
CA LYS A 176 11.32 -11.84 -7.47
C LYS A 176 11.87 -13.24 -7.14
N THR A 177 11.93 -13.60 -5.86
CA THR A 177 12.22 -14.97 -5.39
C THR A 177 11.31 -15.38 -4.24
N GLY A 178 11.14 -16.69 -4.02
CA GLY A 178 10.40 -17.20 -2.85
C GLY A 178 11.02 -16.77 -1.52
N LYS A 179 12.36 -16.70 -1.46
CA LYS A 179 13.08 -16.19 -0.29
C LYS A 179 12.74 -14.72 -0.01
N ASP A 180 12.69 -13.87 -1.03
CA ASP A 180 12.30 -12.47 -0.86
C ASP A 180 10.84 -12.35 -0.37
N ALA A 181 9.92 -13.13 -0.95
CA ALA A 181 8.54 -13.17 -0.51
C ALA A 181 8.40 -13.58 0.96
N GLN A 182 9.14 -14.62 1.38
CA GLN A 182 9.14 -15.12 2.75
C GLN A 182 9.82 -14.15 3.73
N GLU A 183 11.12 -13.86 3.51
CA GLU A 183 11.94 -13.18 4.51
C GLU A 183 11.70 -11.66 4.50
N ASN A 184 11.65 -11.04 3.31
CA ASN A 184 11.63 -9.58 3.21
C ASN A 184 10.21 -8.99 3.26
N ILE A 185 9.19 -9.76 2.88
CA ILE A 185 7.80 -9.29 2.92
C ILE A 185 7.05 -9.96 4.07
N PHE A 186 6.88 -11.30 4.01
CA PHE A 186 6.01 -11.97 4.97
C PHE A 186 6.53 -11.86 6.41
N MET A 187 7.78 -12.28 6.65
CA MET A 187 8.33 -12.31 8.02
C MET A 187 8.70 -10.93 8.56
N LYS A 188 9.25 -10.03 7.71
CA LYS A 188 9.73 -8.72 8.17
C LYS A 188 8.66 -7.61 8.14
N LYS A 189 7.55 -7.78 7.39
CA LYS A 189 6.52 -6.76 7.26
C LYS A 189 5.14 -7.26 7.66
N VAL A 190 4.61 -8.28 6.99
CA VAL A 190 3.26 -8.80 7.26
C VAL A 190 3.09 -9.24 8.72
N VAL A 191 3.97 -10.09 9.23
CA VAL A 191 3.87 -10.61 10.59
C VAL A 191 4.03 -9.51 11.65
N PRO A 192 5.04 -8.61 11.59
CA PRO A 192 5.17 -7.51 12.54
C PRO A 192 3.98 -6.54 12.53
N ILE A 193 3.44 -6.19 11.35
CA ILE A 193 2.26 -5.32 11.24
C ILE A 193 1.08 -5.96 11.95
N PHE A 194 0.76 -7.23 11.66
CA PHE A 194 -0.32 -7.94 12.33
C PHE A 194 -0.15 -8.00 13.85
N ARG A 195 1.06 -8.26 14.32
CA ARG A 195 1.37 -8.29 15.76
C ARG A 195 1.15 -6.94 16.44
N GLY A 196 1.44 -5.85 15.73
CA GLY A 196 1.25 -4.48 16.20
C GLY A 196 -0.20 -4.05 16.33
N TYR A 197 -1.16 -4.77 15.73
CA TYR A 197 -2.56 -4.41 15.83
C TYR A 197 -3.09 -4.52 17.27
N PRO A 198 -4.01 -3.66 17.70
CA PRO A 198 -4.71 -3.78 18.97
C PRO A 198 -5.62 -5.00 18.97
N PHE A 199 -6.01 -5.45 20.15
CA PHE A 199 -6.80 -6.67 20.32
C PHE A 199 -8.08 -6.69 19.48
N PHE A 200 -8.75 -5.54 19.34
CA PHE A 200 -10.03 -5.44 18.63
C PHE A 200 -9.92 -5.58 17.11
N PHE A 201 -8.73 -5.48 16.52
CA PHE A 201 -8.48 -5.77 15.12
C PHE A 201 -7.90 -7.17 14.86
N LYS A 202 -7.68 -7.95 15.92
CA LYS A 202 -7.12 -9.31 15.80
C LYS A 202 -8.23 -10.36 15.79
N PRO A 203 -8.49 -11.02 14.64
CA PRO A 203 -9.33 -12.20 14.61
C PRO A 203 -8.66 -13.38 15.31
N ILE A 204 -9.41 -14.46 15.54
CA ILE A 204 -8.85 -15.73 16.03
C ILE A 204 -7.77 -16.20 15.07
N GLN A 205 -6.59 -16.52 15.62
CA GLN A 205 -5.44 -16.99 14.86
C GLN A 205 -5.13 -18.46 15.20
N ASP A 206 -4.96 -19.27 14.17
CA ASP A 206 -4.40 -20.62 14.28
C ASP A 206 -2.87 -20.57 14.07
N GLY A 207 -2.14 -21.34 14.86
CA GLY A 207 -0.69 -21.44 14.72
C GLY A 207 0.12 -20.59 15.70
N THR A 208 1.40 -20.37 15.37
CA THR A 208 2.35 -19.69 16.25
C THR A 208 2.26 -18.18 16.17
N THR A 209 2.73 -17.50 17.21
CA THR A 209 2.87 -16.03 17.20
C THR A 209 3.88 -15.51 16.16
N ASN A 210 4.70 -16.41 15.60
CA ASN A 210 5.76 -16.10 14.63
C ASN A 210 5.67 -17.03 13.41
N PRO A 211 4.59 -16.94 12.61
CA PRO A 211 4.41 -17.80 11.45
C PRO A 211 5.46 -17.50 10.38
N ARG A 212 5.90 -18.54 9.66
CA ARG A 212 6.85 -18.42 8.56
C ARG A 212 6.24 -18.67 7.18
N MET A 213 5.09 -19.33 7.14
CA MET A 213 4.46 -19.77 5.89
C MET A 213 3.13 -19.06 5.64
N GLU A 214 2.31 -18.91 6.67
CA GLU A 214 0.96 -18.37 6.57
C GLU A 214 0.51 -17.71 7.86
N LEU A 215 -0.34 -16.68 7.75
CA LEU A 215 -1.22 -16.19 8.80
C LEU A 215 -2.60 -16.78 8.53
N ALA A 216 -3.08 -17.66 9.42
CA ALA A 216 -4.37 -18.32 9.30
C ALA A 216 -5.33 -17.82 10.39
N PHE A 217 -6.43 -17.21 9.98
CA PHE A 217 -7.46 -16.67 10.87
C PHE A 217 -8.64 -17.63 10.96
N ARG A 218 -8.38 -18.79 11.54
CA ARG A 218 -9.36 -19.86 11.77
C ARG A 218 -9.26 -20.40 13.19
N GLU A 219 -10.23 -21.20 13.62
CA GLU A 219 -10.16 -21.86 14.91
C GLU A 219 -8.95 -22.80 14.98
N PRO A 220 -8.19 -22.77 16.11
CA PRO A 220 -7.04 -23.64 16.30
C PRO A 220 -7.43 -25.13 16.21
N SER A 221 -6.63 -25.92 15.51
CA SER A 221 -6.86 -27.35 15.42
C SER A 221 -6.73 -28.00 16.80
N LYS A 222 -7.62 -28.97 17.11
CA LYS A 222 -7.72 -29.66 18.43
C LYS A 222 -6.41 -30.31 18.95
N ARG A 223 -5.39 -30.45 18.10
CA ARG A 223 -4.08 -31.01 18.48
C ARG A 223 -3.24 -30.06 19.36
N ILE A 224 -3.49 -28.76 19.32
CA ILE A 224 -2.75 -27.75 20.10
C ILE A 224 -3.36 -27.55 21.49
N THR A 225 -4.60 -27.99 21.72
CA THR A 225 -5.36 -27.78 22.94
C THR A 225 -4.98 -28.63 24.14
N LYS A 226 -4.05 -29.58 24.03
CA LYS A 226 -3.65 -30.38 25.20
C LYS A 226 -2.75 -29.65 26.21
N THR A 227 -2.09 -28.57 25.80
CA THR A 227 -1.13 -27.85 26.66
C THR A 227 -1.54 -26.42 27.00
N ASN A 228 -2.44 -25.80 26.26
CA ASN A 228 -2.95 -24.45 26.57
C ASN A 228 -4.44 -24.37 26.22
N LYS A 229 -5.28 -24.52 27.23
CA LYS A 229 -6.74 -24.31 27.18
C LYS A 229 -7.10 -22.81 27.15
N THR A 230 -6.52 -22.02 26.30
CA THR A 230 -7.02 -20.67 26.06
C THR A 230 -7.94 -20.71 24.84
N SER A 231 -9.25 -20.84 25.11
CA SER A 231 -10.25 -20.53 24.09
C SER A 231 -10.08 -19.06 23.72
N GLN A 232 -9.65 -18.78 22.51
CA GLN A 232 -9.63 -17.40 22.01
C GLN A 232 -11.07 -16.99 21.74
N ARG A 233 -11.52 -15.89 22.36
CA ARG A 233 -12.78 -15.26 22.00
C ARG A 233 -12.52 -14.26 20.88
N GLY A 234 -13.32 -14.34 19.85
CA GLY A 234 -13.17 -13.52 18.65
C GLY A 234 -13.90 -14.18 17.49
N GLU A 235 -13.71 -13.64 16.30
CA GLU A 235 -14.30 -14.19 15.08
C GLU A 235 -13.28 -15.03 14.31
N ALA A 236 -13.64 -16.28 14.01
CA ALA A 236 -12.89 -17.12 13.08
C ALA A 236 -13.30 -16.74 11.64
N LEU A 237 -12.41 -16.06 10.93
CA LEU A 237 -12.68 -15.57 9.57
C LEU A 237 -12.54 -16.67 8.51
N ASN A 238 -11.88 -17.77 8.80
CA ASN A 238 -11.48 -18.81 7.82
C ASN A 238 -10.68 -18.21 6.64
N THR A 239 -9.90 -17.16 6.92
CA THR A 239 -9.08 -16.43 5.95
C THR A 239 -7.63 -16.74 6.18
N MET A 240 -6.87 -16.81 5.08
CA MET A 240 -5.45 -17.10 5.09
C MET A 240 -4.68 -16.09 4.25
N LEU A 241 -3.56 -15.61 4.77
CA LEU A 241 -2.57 -14.83 4.04
C LEU A 241 -1.26 -15.61 4.02
N ASN A 242 -0.80 -15.98 2.83
CA ASN A 242 0.41 -16.77 2.64
C ASN A 242 1.33 -16.15 1.57
N TRP A 243 2.49 -16.76 1.42
CA TRP A 243 3.39 -16.49 0.30
C TRP A 243 3.68 -17.79 -0.46
N LYS A 244 4.05 -17.67 -1.74
CA LYS A 244 4.47 -18.80 -2.58
C LYS A 244 5.78 -18.49 -3.32
N ASN A 245 6.48 -19.55 -3.70
CA ASN A 245 7.64 -19.45 -4.58
C ASN A 245 7.26 -18.76 -5.89
N THR A 246 8.23 -18.06 -6.47
CA THR A 246 8.06 -17.31 -7.70
C THR A 246 8.06 -18.25 -8.89
N THR A 247 6.88 -18.60 -9.32
CA THR A 247 6.61 -19.41 -10.50
C THR A 247 5.43 -18.81 -11.27
N ASN A 248 5.35 -19.07 -12.56
CA ASN A 248 4.26 -18.53 -13.39
C ASN A 248 2.87 -18.99 -12.93
N ASN A 249 2.77 -20.18 -12.33
CA ASN A 249 1.53 -20.85 -11.93
C ASN A 249 1.35 -20.99 -10.42
N ALA A 250 1.97 -20.10 -9.61
CA ALA A 250 2.01 -20.26 -8.16
C ALA A 250 0.63 -20.38 -7.49
N TYR A 251 -0.36 -19.66 -7.96
CA TYR A 251 -1.73 -19.66 -7.43
C TYR A 251 -2.75 -20.28 -8.39
N ASP A 252 -2.29 -20.96 -9.44
CA ASP A 252 -3.19 -21.59 -10.40
C ASP A 252 -4.14 -22.58 -9.73
N GLY A 253 -5.42 -22.53 -10.10
CA GLY A 253 -6.48 -23.33 -9.50
C GLY A 253 -7.04 -22.81 -8.17
N GLU A 254 -6.48 -21.75 -7.58
CA GLU A 254 -6.97 -21.15 -6.35
C GLU A 254 -7.84 -19.92 -6.61
N LYS A 255 -8.73 -19.59 -5.67
CA LYS A 255 -9.46 -18.31 -5.66
C LYS A 255 -8.73 -17.35 -4.74
N VAL A 256 -8.09 -16.36 -5.32
CA VAL A 256 -7.34 -15.35 -4.57
C VAL A 256 -8.16 -14.07 -4.46
N HIS A 257 -8.28 -13.57 -3.23
CA HIS A 257 -9.00 -12.33 -2.97
C HIS A 257 -8.10 -11.10 -3.15
N TRP A 258 -6.86 -11.17 -2.63
CA TRP A 258 -5.83 -10.17 -2.87
C TRP A 258 -4.51 -10.84 -3.21
N LEU A 259 -3.87 -10.36 -4.27
CA LEU A 259 -2.59 -10.86 -4.77
C LEU A 259 -1.57 -9.73 -4.82
N TYR A 260 -0.46 -9.88 -4.11
CA TYR A 260 0.64 -8.95 -4.17
C TYR A 260 1.82 -9.56 -4.94
N LEU A 261 2.20 -8.91 -6.05
CA LEU A 261 3.33 -9.26 -6.89
C LEU A 261 4.40 -8.18 -6.79
N ASP A 262 5.39 -8.42 -5.92
CA ASP A 262 6.48 -7.49 -5.65
C ASP A 262 7.63 -7.67 -6.64
N GLU A 263 8.33 -6.57 -6.92
CA GLU A 263 9.49 -6.53 -7.81
C GLU A 263 9.22 -7.17 -9.19
N ALA A 264 7.99 -7.00 -9.70
CA ALA A 264 7.49 -7.63 -10.91
C ALA A 264 8.33 -7.32 -12.17
N GLY A 265 8.93 -6.15 -12.26
CA GLY A 265 9.87 -5.76 -13.32
C GLY A 265 11.26 -6.38 -13.21
N LYS A 266 11.51 -7.22 -12.20
CA LYS A 266 12.77 -7.90 -11.92
C LYS A 266 12.65 -9.43 -11.96
N TRP A 267 11.52 -9.95 -12.42
CA TRP A 267 11.34 -11.38 -12.57
C TRP A 267 12.09 -11.85 -13.83
N GLU A 268 13.04 -12.75 -13.63
CA GLU A 268 13.92 -13.28 -14.68
C GLU A 268 13.54 -14.71 -15.04
N LYS A 269 13.84 -15.11 -16.27
CA LYS A 269 13.59 -16.49 -16.74
C LYS A 269 14.13 -17.54 -15.75
N PRO A 270 13.44 -18.64 -15.53
CA PRO A 270 12.29 -19.13 -16.32
C PRO A 270 10.94 -18.48 -15.97
N THR A 271 10.87 -17.58 -14.99
CA THR A 271 9.64 -16.89 -14.58
C THR A 271 9.49 -15.59 -15.37
N ASP A 272 8.34 -15.42 -16.01
CA ASP A 272 8.00 -14.22 -16.79
C ASP A 272 6.75 -13.58 -16.19
N ILE A 273 6.84 -12.29 -15.81
CA ILE A 273 5.71 -11.59 -15.16
C ILE A 273 4.47 -11.53 -16.02
N ARG A 274 4.60 -11.41 -17.34
CA ARG A 274 3.46 -11.34 -18.24
C ARG A 274 2.77 -12.70 -18.36
N GLU A 275 3.55 -13.78 -18.45
CA GLU A 275 3.05 -15.13 -18.43
C GLU A 275 2.42 -15.49 -17.09
N ALA A 276 3.09 -15.17 -15.99
CA ALA A 276 2.56 -15.34 -14.65
C ALA A 276 1.24 -14.57 -14.45
N TRP A 277 1.17 -13.33 -14.90
CA TRP A 277 -0.05 -12.55 -14.82
C TRP A 277 -1.19 -13.13 -15.67
N ARG A 278 -0.87 -13.62 -16.88
CA ARG A 278 -1.86 -14.27 -17.76
C ARG A 278 -2.55 -15.45 -17.05
N ILE A 279 -1.80 -16.23 -16.28
CA ILE A 279 -2.32 -17.36 -15.52
C ILE A 279 -3.02 -16.88 -14.24
N GLN A 280 -2.31 -16.11 -13.41
CA GLN A 280 -2.77 -15.77 -12.04
C GLN A 280 -3.98 -14.82 -12.03
N ARG A 281 -4.16 -13.97 -13.04
CA ARG A 281 -5.37 -13.14 -13.12
C ARG A 281 -6.66 -13.96 -13.19
N THR A 282 -6.60 -15.22 -13.64
CA THR A 282 -7.76 -16.12 -13.65
C THR A 282 -8.20 -16.50 -12.25
N CYS A 283 -7.27 -16.50 -11.28
CA CYS A 283 -7.54 -16.74 -9.86
C CYS A 283 -8.36 -15.62 -9.20
N LEU A 284 -8.40 -14.43 -9.83
CA LEU A 284 -9.15 -13.26 -9.37
C LEU A 284 -10.57 -13.20 -9.96
N ILE A 285 -10.98 -14.19 -10.75
CA ILE A 285 -12.24 -14.17 -11.50
C ILE A 285 -13.08 -15.39 -11.16
N VAL A 286 -14.40 -15.19 -11.03
CA VAL A 286 -15.39 -16.27 -10.98
C VAL A 286 -16.44 -16.02 -12.06
N GLY A 287 -16.43 -16.84 -13.09
CA GLY A 287 -17.25 -16.61 -14.28
C GLY A 287 -16.90 -15.26 -14.95
N ARG A 288 -17.85 -14.33 -14.99
CA ARG A 288 -17.63 -12.97 -15.53
C ARG A 288 -17.26 -11.91 -14.48
N LYS A 289 -17.31 -12.26 -13.17
CA LYS A 289 -17.09 -11.33 -12.05
C LYS A 289 -15.62 -11.35 -11.62
N ILE A 290 -15.04 -10.17 -11.48
CA ILE A 290 -13.78 -9.98 -10.76
C ILE A 290 -14.10 -10.03 -9.27
N VAL A 291 -13.55 -11.02 -8.57
CA VAL A 291 -13.78 -11.26 -7.12
C VAL A 291 -12.54 -11.00 -6.29
N GLY A 292 -11.40 -10.84 -6.93
CA GLY A 292 -10.14 -10.51 -6.28
C GLY A 292 -9.45 -9.33 -6.94
N LYS A 293 -8.46 -8.77 -6.24
CA LYS A 293 -7.66 -7.63 -6.69
C LYS A 293 -6.17 -7.96 -6.61
N ALA A 294 -5.36 -7.24 -7.39
CA ALA A 294 -3.91 -7.38 -7.34
C ALA A 294 -3.23 -6.03 -7.12
N MET A 295 -2.13 -6.07 -6.40
CA MET A 295 -1.15 -5.01 -6.31
C MET A 295 0.12 -5.51 -7.00
N VAL A 296 0.53 -4.85 -8.08
CA VAL A 296 1.73 -5.19 -8.84
C VAL A 296 2.66 -4.00 -8.81
N GLY A 297 3.87 -4.15 -8.28
CA GLY A 297 4.77 -3.01 -8.17
C GLY A 297 6.23 -3.35 -8.32
N SER A 298 6.99 -2.48 -9.00
CA SER A 298 8.42 -2.67 -9.19
C SER A 298 9.14 -1.37 -9.61
N THR A 299 10.41 -1.29 -9.27
CA THR A 299 11.38 -0.58 -10.11
C THR A 299 11.67 -1.43 -11.34
N VAL A 300 12.21 -0.84 -12.40
CA VAL A 300 12.40 -1.54 -13.67
C VAL A 300 13.86 -2.00 -13.83
N ASN A 301 14.05 -3.27 -14.16
CA ASN A 301 15.35 -3.81 -14.60
C ASN A 301 15.65 -3.43 -16.06
N PRO A 302 16.90 -3.60 -16.55
CA PRO A 302 17.20 -3.57 -17.98
C PRO A 302 16.22 -4.43 -18.79
N MET A 303 15.96 -4.01 -20.03
CA MET A 303 14.91 -4.64 -20.86
C MET A 303 15.11 -6.15 -21.06
N ASP A 304 16.38 -6.58 -21.22
CA ASP A 304 16.79 -7.98 -21.35
C ASP A 304 16.64 -8.81 -20.05
N LYS A 305 16.47 -8.14 -18.89
CA LYS A 305 16.38 -8.74 -17.55
C LYS A 305 15.00 -8.56 -16.92
N GLY A 306 13.93 -8.80 -17.66
CA GLY A 306 12.55 -8.71 -17.18
C GLY A 306 11.88 -7.35 -17.43
N GLY A 307 12.61 -6.28 -17.67
CA GLY A 307 12.06 -4.94 -17.89
C GLY A 307 11.12 -4.85 -19.08
N GLU A 308 11.41 -5.56 -20.19
CA GLU A 308 10.58 -5.56 -21.40
C GLU A 308 9.17 -6.12 -21.11
N GLN A 309 9.08 -7.23 -20.38
CA GLN A 309 7.78 -7.85 -20.09
C GLN A 309 6.95 -6.99 -19.14
N TYR A 310 7.60 -6.32 -18.21
CA TYR A 310 6.94 -5.38 -17.31
C TYR A 310 6.47 -4.11 -18.06
N LYS A 311 7.26 -3.59 -19.01
CA LYS A 311 6.87 -2.50 -19.93
C LYS A 311 5.61 -2.85 -20.73
N LYS A 312 5.57 -4.06 -21.29
CA LYS A 312 4.38 -4.55 -22.03
C LYS A 312 3.17 -4.62 -21.11
N LEU A 313 3.33 -5.17 -19.89
CA LEU A 313 2.24 -5.23 -18.91
C LEU A 313 1.76 -3.83 -18.50
N TYR A 314 2.69 -2.88 -18.31
CA TYR A 314 2.37 -1.48 -18.00
C TYR A 314 1.57 -0.82 -19.12
N ASN A 315 1.97 -1.00 -20.38
CA ASN A 315 1.25 -0.47 -21.53
C ASN A 315 -0.15 -1.09 -21.69
N ASP A 316 -0.29 -2.40 -21.43
CA ASP A 316 -1.55 -3.13 -21.43
C ASP A 316 -2.50 -2.71 -20.29
N SER A 317 -2.04 -1.87 -19.36
CA SER A 317 -2.74 -1.44 -18.14
C SER A 317 -3.23 0.00 -18.17
N ASP A 318 -3.29 0.64 -19.35
CA ASP A 318 -3.73 2.03 -19.49
C ASP A 318 -5.24 2.18 -19.22
N PRO A 319 -5.65 2.87 -18.15
CA PRO A 319 -7.07 3.02 -17.82
C PRO A 319 -7.85 3.85 -18.86
N LEU A 320 -7.16 4.60 -19.74
CA LEU A 320 -7.76 5.35 -20.84
C LEU A 320 -7.97 4.47 -22.08
N SER A 321 -7.31 3.31 -22.18
CA SER A 321 -7.41 2.36 -23.28
C SER A 321 -8.18 1.11 -22.86
N ARG A 322 -9.48 1.05 -23.18
CA ARG A 322 -10.38 0.00 -22.73
C ARG A 322 -11.04 -0.72 -23.91
N ASN A 323 -11.26 -2.02 -23.75
CA ASN A 323 -12.02 -2.82 -24.69
C ASN A 323 -13.54 -2.59 -24.56
N ALA A 324 -14.34 -3.25 -25.39
CA ALA A 324 -15.81 -3.13 -25.38
C ALA A 324 -16.47 -3.52 -24.04
N ASN A 325 -15.78 -4.31 -23.19
CA ASN A 325 -16.26 -4.63 -21.85
C ASN A 325 -15.80 -3.61 -20.78
N GLY A 326 -15.19 -2.49 -21.19
CA GLY A 326 -14.68 -1.44 -20.32
C GLY A 326 -13.42 -1.84 -19.52
N ARG A 327 -12.72 -2.89 -19.91
CA ARG A 327 -11.49 -3.40 -19.25
C ARG A 327 -10.26 -3.01 -20.06
N THR A 328 -9.15 -2.73 -19.36
CA THR A 328 -7.82 -2.67 -19.99
C THR A 328 -7.41 -4.05 -20.51
N VAL A 329 -6.40 -4.14 -21.34
CA VAL A 329 -5.91 -5.43 -21.88
C VAL A 329 -5.43 -6.35 -20.76
N SER A 330 -4.69 -5.81 -19.78
CA SER A 330 -4.22 -6.57 -18.62
C SER A 330 -5.32 -6.82 -17.57
N GLY A 331 -6.32 -5.94 -17.50
CA GLY A 331 -7.29 -5.82 -16.40
C GLY A 331 -6.80 -4.96 -15.24
N LEU A 332 -5.52 -4.58 -15.20
CA LEU A 332 -4.94 -3.67 -14.20
C LEU A 332 -5.07 -2.21 -14.63
N TYR A 333 -4.97 -1.29 -13.67
CA TYR A 333 -4.82 0.14 -13.92
C TYR A 333 -3.41 0.56 -13.51
N ARG A 334 -2.68 1.16 -14.49
CA ARG A 334 -1.31 1.62 -14.27
C ARG A 334 -1.27 2.93 -13.50
N LEU A 335 -0.22 3.08 -12.70
CA LEU A 335 0.14 4.32 -12.04
C LEU A 335 1.63 4.53 -12.18
N PHE A 336 2.03 5.77 -12.38
CA PHE A 336 3.41 6.24 -12.30
C PHE A 336 3.44 7.51 -11.45
N ILE A 337 4.40 7.58 -10.53
CA ILE A 337 4.69 8.78 -9.75
C ILE A 337 6.17 9.11 -9.98
N PRO A 338 6.51 10.33 -10.43
CA PRO A 338 7.89 10.74 -10.64
C PRO A 338 8.73 10.62 -9.38
N ALA A 339 10.02 10.34 -9.53
CA ALA A 339 10.91 10.16 -8.39
C ALA A 339 11.02 11.42 -7.51
N TYR A 340 10.92 12.61 -8.09
CA TYR A 340 10.97 13.87 -7.33
C TYR A 340 9.74 14.11 -6.43
N ASP A 341 8.64 13.40 -6.65
CA ASP A 341 7.47 13.42 -5.77
C ASP A 341 7.57 12.42 -4.62
N ALA A 342 8.52 11.48 -4.69
CA ALA A 342 8.52 10.30 -3.81
C ALA A 342 9.89 10.00 -3.14
N ILE A 343 10.92 10.80 -3.38
CA ILE A 343 12.24 10.59 -2.79
C ILE A 343 12.30 11.06 -1.34
N GLU A 344 12.81 10.21 -0.45
CA GLU A 344 13.02 10.52 0.97
C GLU A 344 13.95 11.73 1.17
N GLY A 345 13.74 12.49 2.25
CA GLY A 345 14.52 13.69 2.59
C GLY A 345 14.02 14.99 1.92
N PHE A 346 13.00 14.91 1.06
CA PHE A 346 12.42 16.07 0.38
C PHE A 346 10.93 16.24 0.65
N PHE A 347 10.52 16.01 1.88
CA PHE A 347 9.15 16.27 2.35
C PHE A 347 9.17 17.34 3.42
N ASP A 348 8.26 18.32 3.31
CA ASP A 348 8.04 19.32 4.36
C ASP A 348 7.42 18.68 5.62
N ILE A 349 7.24 19.43 6.68
CA ILE A 349 6.64 18.97 7.95
C ILE A 349 5.21 18.45 7.78
N HIS A 350 4.53 18.83 6.70
CA HIS A 350 3.18 18.39 6.35
C HIS A 350 3.17 17.12 5.48
N GLY A 351 4.36 16.60 5.11
CA GLY A 351 4.52 15.44 4.23
C GLY A 351 4.26 15.72 2.76
N ASN A 352 4.29 16.97 2.33
CA ASN A 352 4.21 17.35 0.92
C ASN A 352 5.61 17.35 0.30
N ALA A 353 5.73 16.87 -0.94
CA ALA A 353 7.00 16.85 -1.64
C ALA A 353 7.49 18.27 -1.98
N VAL A 354 8.75 18.56 -1.67
CA VAL A 354 9.45 19.79 -2.04
C VAL A 354 10.15 19.54 -3.36
N ILE A 355 9.46 19.81 -4.47
CA ILE A 355 9.89 19.44 -5.82
C ILE A 355 10.88 20.47 -6.40
N GLU A 356 10.49 21.73 -6.37
CA GLU A 356 11.31 22.85 -6.87
C GLU A 356 12.08 23.50 -5.69
N ASP A 357 13.09 24.30 -6.01
CA ASP A 357 13.91 24.97 -5.00
C ASP A 357 13.05 25.99 -4.22
N PRO A 358 12.97 25.91 -2.90
CA PRO A 358 12.25 26.89 -2.11
C PRO A 358 13.02 28.25 -2.06
N GLU A 359 12.31 29.37 -1.98
CA GLU A 359 12.93 30.70 -1.84
C GLU A 359 13.82 30.82 -0.59
N ASN A 360 13.42 30.19 0.50
CA ASN A 360 14.15 30.07 1.76
C ASN A 360 14.16 28.61 2.22
N PRO A 361 15.21 28.15 2.91
CA PRO A 361 15.24 26.80 3.45
C PRO A 361 14.04 26.54 4.39
N ILE A 362 13.31 25.45 4.13
CA ILE A 362 12.13 25.03 4.90
C ILE A 362 12.45 23.84 5.81
N ASP A 363 11.63 23.62 6.82
CA ASP A 363 11.77 22.48 7.71
C ASP A 363 11.30 21.19 7.03
N GLY A 364 12.17 20.21 6.98
CA GLY A 364 11.86 18.87 6.50
C GLY A 364 11.24 17.99 7.58
N LEU A 365 10.52 16.98 7.12
CA LEU A 365 9.85 15.98 7.97
C LEU A 365 10.85 15.17 8.83
N ASP A 366 12.09 15.01 8.36
CA ASP A 366 13.19 14.34 9.04
C ASP A 366 13.94 15.24 10.06
N GLY A 367 13.53 16.51 10.18
CA GLY A 367 14.14 17.52 11.06
C GLY A 367 15.31 18.28 10.43
N GLU A 368 15.68 17.96 9.18
CA GLU A 368 16.70 18.67 8.43
C GLU A 368 16.10 19.84 7.63
N LYS A 369 16.95 20.83 7.29
CA LYS A 369 16.51 21.95 6.44
C LYS A 369 16.62 21.56 4.95
N ILE A 370 15.55 21.77 4.20
CA ILE A 370 15.51 21.58 2.74
C ILE A 370 15.84 22.91 2.08
N ALA A 371 17.08 23.03 1.56
CA ALA A 371 17.57 24.24 0.92
C ALA A 371 17.36 24.25 -0.62
N PHE A 372 17.14 23.09 -1.23
CA PHE A 372 16.84 22.92 -2.66
C PHE A 372 15.87 21.75 -2.84
N GLY A 373 15.15 21.76 -3.96
CA GLY A 373 14.11 20.75 -4.22
C GLY A 373 14.63 19.42 -4.74
N ALA A 374 13.77 18.41 -4.68
CA ALA A 374 14.05 17.05 -5.13
C ALA A 374 14.52 16.96 -6.60
N LYS A 375 13.97 17.81 -7.48
CA LYS A 375 14.40 17.86 -8.90
C LYS A 375 15.82 18.32 -9.05
N THR A 376 16.22 19.38 -8.33
CA THR A 376 17.59 19.90 -8.36
C THR A 376 18.57 18.87 -7.83
N PHE A 377 18.24 18.22 -6.70
CA PHE A 377 19.05 17.13 -6.15
C PHE A 377 19.26 16.02 -7.17
N LEU A 378 18.17 15.46 -7.73
CA LEU A 378 18.27 14.34 -8.68
C LEU A 378 18.99 14.72 -9.98
N LYS A 379 18.85 15.98 -10.46
CA LYS A 379 19.61 16.48 -11.60
C LYS A 379 21.11 16.56 -11.30
N ASN A 380 21.48 16.98 -10.09
CA ASN A 380 22.89 17.05 -9.67
C ASN A 380 23.51 15.64 -9.58
N GLU A 381 22.78 14.66 -9.01
CA GLU A 381 23.22 13.27 -8.98
C GLU A 381 23.43 12.71 -10.42
N ARG A 382 22.47 12.97 -11.34
CA ARG A 382 22.59 12.58 -12.75
C ARG A 382 23.81 13.25 -13.44
N ASN A 383 24.09 14.50 -13.11
CA ASN A 383 25.24 15.23 -13.65
C ASN A 383 26.56 14.64 -13.17
N ALA A 384 26.63 14.22 -11.91
CA ALA A 384 27.83 13.57 -11.35
C ALA A 384 28.13 12.22 -12.04
N LEU A 385 27.11 11.53 -12.54
CA LEU A 385 27.25 10.22 -13.21
C LEU A 385 27.47 10.31 -14.73
N LYS A 386 27.57 11.49 -15.33
CA LYS A 386 27.66 11.66 -16.80
C LYS A 386 28.89 10.98 -17.43
N SER A 387 29.95 10.77 -16.67
CA SER A 387 31.15 10.07 -17.15
C SER A 387 30.98 8.56 -17.28
N ASP A 388 29.98 7.98 -16.60
CA ASP A 388 29.63 6.55 -16.67
C ASP A 388 28.18 6.39 -17.17
N ALA A 389 28.05 6.13 -18.47
CA ALA A 389 26.75 5.97 -19.10
C ALA A 389 25.94 4.80 -18.53
N ARG A 390 26.60 3.75 -18.04
CA ARG A 390 25.91 2.59 -17.44
C ARG A 390 25.33 2.93 -16.08
N GLU A 391 26.12 3.56 -15.22
CA GLU A 391 25.68 4.03 -13.90
C GLU A 391 24.58 5.09 -14.02
N LEU A 392 24.74 6.03 -14.94
CA LEU A 392 23.72 7.05 -15.21
C LEU A 392 22.39 6.41 -15.65
N ASN A 393 22.43 5.46 -16.57
CA ASN A 393 21.22 4.77 -17.04
C ASN A 393 20.54 3.97 -15.90
N GLU A 394 21.31 3.31 -15.07
CA GLU A 394 20.78 2.59 -13.89
C GLU A 394 20.14 3.56 -12.90
N PHE A 395 20.80 4.69 -12.61
CA PHE A 395 20.27 5.73 -11.72
C PHE A 395 18.94 6.30 -12.25
N ILE A 396 18.88 6.62 -13.55
CA ILE A 396 17.65 7.16 -14.17
C ILE A 396 16.50 6.15 -14.09
N ARG A 397 16.75 4.85 -14.34
CA ARG A 397 15.70 3.81 -14.17
C ARG A 397 15.23 3.68 -12.74
N GLN A 398 16.10 3.87 -11.75
CA GLN A 398 15.74 3.78 -10.33
C GLN A 398 15.04 5.03 -9.81
N PHE A 399 15.36 6.21 -10.38
CA PHE A 399 14.78 7.51 -10.03
C PHE A 399 14.26 8.23 -11.28
N PRO A 400 13.23 7.66 -11.94
CA PRO A 400 12.74 8.19 -13.21
C PRO A 400 11.84 9.42 -13.00
N PHE A 401 11.90 10.36 -13.95
CA PHE A 401 11.01 11.52 -14.02
C PHE A 401 9.80 11.25 -14.91
N SER A 402 9.87 10.24 -15.75
CA SER A 402 8.78 9.81 -16.61
C SER A 402 8.75 8.28 -16.78
N PRO A 403 7.64 7.70 -17.26
CA PRO A 403 7.58 6.28 -17.59
C PRO A 403 8.63 5.86 -18.62
N GLU A 404 8.93 6.73 -19.61
CA GLU A 404 9.94 6.48 -20.65
C GLU A 404 11.32 6.32 -20.03
N GLU A 405 11.67 7.15 -19.05
CA GLU A 405 12.92 7.04 -18.31
C GLU A 405 12.98 5.73 -17.49
N ALA A 406 11.88 5.33 -16.87
CA ALA A 406 11.82 4.07 -16.14
C ALA A 406 12.05 2.86 -17.04
N PHE A 407 11.58 2.91 -18.28
CA PHE A 407 11.67 1.84 -19.26
C PHE A 407 12.76 2.07 -20.34
N ARG A 408 13.71 2.95 -20.07
CA ARG A 408 14.81 3.20 -21.04
C ARG A 408 15.72 1.99 -21.22
N ASP A 409 16.20 1.80 -22.44
CA ASP A 409 17.16 0.74 -22.75
C ASP A 409 18.58 1.16 -22.35
N SER A 410 19.41 0.18 -22.03
CA SER A 410 20.83 0.40 -21.72
C SER A 410 21.66 0.85 -22.95
N VAL A 411 21.13 0.65 -24.14
CA VAL A 411 21.82 0.95 -25.43
C VAL A 411 21.56 2.38 -25.94
N GLU A 412 20.51 3.08 -25.46
CA GLU A 412 20.18 4.44 -25.92
C GLU A 412 21.15 5.54 -25.50
N SER A 413 22.24 5.21 -24.80
CA SER A 413 23.21 6.17 -24.29
C SER A 413 24.36 6.52 -25.28
N SER A 414 24.37 5.98 -26.51
CA SER A 414 25.45 6.21 -27.47
C SER A 414 25.16 7.27 -28.55
N LEU A 415 24.08 8.06 -28.43
CA LEU A 415 23.68 9.01 -29.48
C LEU A 415 23.51 10.48 -29.03
N PHE A 416 24.13 10.89 -27.90
CA PHE A 416 24.23 12.35 -27.62
C PHE A 416 25.52 12.65 -26.85
#